data_cdb22424200f49bce3940a6885974982
#
_entry.id   cdb22424200f49bce3940a6885974982
#
_cell.length_a   1.000
_cell.length_b   1.000
_cell.length_c   1.000
_cell.angle_alpha   90.00
_cell.angle_beta   90.00
_cell.angle_gamma   90.00
#
_symmetry.space_group_name_H-M   'P 1'
#
loop_
_entity.id
_entity.type
_entity.pdbx_description
1 polymer ?
#
loop_
_entity_poly.entity_id
_entity_poly.type
_entity_poly.pdbx_seq_one_letter_code
_entity_poly.pdbx_strand_id
1 'polypeptide(L)'
;MTPCYHQTIDARLLRLVEASVKKIDADPTLARCLTENVARWPNRRLQAQWQRHLQQPWVELRAQLLAHTDEGAAMRQDAPLGGILSPAERTRIMREFSHDARPA
;
A
#
# COMPACT_ATOMS: atom_id res chain seq x y z
N MET A 1 26.45 -7.51 1.63
CA MET A 1 25.65 -7.69 0.41
C MET A 1 24.75 -6.48 0.22
N THR A 2 24.82 -5.85 -0.95
CA THR A 2 23.99 -4.69 -1.23
C THR A 2 22.54 -5.13 -1.36
N PRO A 3 21.60 -4.46 -0.70
CA PRO A 3 20.20 -4.82 -0.87
C PRO A 3 19.78 -4.62 -2.33
N CYS A 4 18.98 -5.53 -2.82
CA CYS A 4 18.43 -5.45 -4.15
C CYS A 4 17.55 -4.19 -4.26
N TYR A 5 17.57 -3.55 -5.42
CA TYR A 5 16.76 -2.38 -5.68
C TYR A 5 15.27 -2.64 -5.41
N HIS A 6 14.78 -3.83 -5.77
CA HIS A 6 13.40 -4.22 -5.53
C HIS A 6 13.07 -4.31 -4.04
N GLN A 7 14.00 -4.77 -3.22
CA GLN A 7 13.80 -4.84 -1.78
C GLN A 7 13.62 -3.45 -1.16
N THR A 8 14.39 -2.48 -1.64
CA THR A 8 14.29 -1.10 -1.17
C THR A 8 12.94 -0.50 -1.53
N ILE A 9 12.48 -0.72 -2.78
CA ILE A 9 11.18 -0.24 -3.24
C ILE A 9 10.06 -0.86 -2.42
N ASP A 10 10.13 -2.18 -2.20
CA ASP A 10 9.10 -2.86 -1.42
C ASP A 10 9.10 -2.40 0.04
N ALA A 11 10.28 -2.13 0.61
CA ALA A 11 10.36 -1.63 1.99
C ALA A 11 9.62 -0.29 2.13
N ARG A 12 9.78 0.60 1.15
CA ARG A 12 9.06 1.88 1.13
C ARG A 12 7.56 1.67 1.00
N LEU A 13 7.16 0.82 0.05
CA LEU A 13 5.75 0.51 -0.16
C LEU A 13 5.14 -0.15 1.07
N LEU A 14 5.84 -1.08 1.67
CA LEU A 14 5.36 -1.74 2.88
C LEU A 14 5.12 -0.71 4.00
N ARG A 15 6.03 0.21 4.18
CA ARG A 15 5.88 1.24 5.21
C ARG A 15 4.68 2.15 4.94
N LEU A 16 4.47 2.54 3.67
CA LEU A 16 3.31 3.33 3.27
C LEU A 16 2.01 2.55 3.46
N VAL A 17 2.02 1.27 3.12
CA VAL A 17 0.85 0.40 3.27
C VAL A 17 0.55 0.19 4.76
N GLU A 18 1.55 -0.05 5.60
CA GLU A 18 1.36 -0.19 7.04
C GLU A 18 0.67 1.04 7.64
N ALA A 19 1.13 2.23 7.25
CA ALA A 19 0.54 3.48 7.73
C ALA A 19 -0.91 3.64 7.25
N SER A 20 -1.17 3.28 5.98
CA SER A 20 -2.51 3.35 5.41
C SER A 20 -3.46 2.38 6.09
N VAL A 21 -3.01 1.14 6.31
CA VAL A 21 -3.78 0.10 6.98
C VAL A 21 -4.12 0.52 8.41
N LYS A 22 -3.15 1.05 9.12
CA LYS A 22 -3.36 1.54 10.48
C LYS A 22 -4.43 2.63 10.52
N LYS A 23 -4.41 3.51 9.54
CA LYS A 23 -5.38 4.60 9.45
C LYS A 23 -6.79 4.07 9.16
N ILE A 24 -6.90 3.08 8.27
CA ILE A 24 -8.18 2.43 7.97
C ILE A 24 -8.69 1.65 9.18
N ASP A 25 -7.81 0.96 9.91
CA ASP A 25 -8.20 0.25 11.13
C ASP A 25 -8.80 1.22 12.16
N ALA A 26 -8.25 2.42 12.26
CA ALA A 26 -8.74 3.45 13.18
C ALA A 26 -10.05 4.09 12.70
N ASP A 27 -10.24 4.17 11.38
CA ASP A 27 -11.45 4.74 10.77
C ASP A 27 -11.88 3.87 9.58
N PRO A 28 -12.70 2.83 9.83
CA PRO A 28 -13.11 1.91 8.78
C PRO A 28 -13.87 2.55 7.61
N THR A 29 -14.40 3.77 7.79
CA THR A 29 -15.08 4.47 6.69
C THR A 29 -14.11 4.80 5.55
N LEU A 30 -12.81 4.87 5.84
CA LEU A 30 -11.79 5.13 4.82
C LEU A 30 -11.64 3.97 3.82
N ALA A 31 -12.12 2.77 4.16
CA ALA A 31 -12.10 1.65 3.23
C ALA A 31 -12.90 1.95 1.95
N ARG A 32 -13.85 2.86 2.03
CA ARG A 32 -14.61 3.32 0.87
C ARG A 32 -13.70 3.92 -0.21
N CYS A 33 -12.61 4.55 0.19
CA CYS A 33 -11.65 5.14 -0.75
C CYS A 33 -11.04 4.08 -1.66
N LEU A 34 -10.83 2.87 -1.15
CA LEU A 34 -10.28 1.77 -1.95
C LEU A 34 -11.21 1.43 -3.11
N THR A 35 -12.50 1.27 -2.83
CA THR A 35 -13.50 0.97 -3.84
C THR A 35 -13.61 2.09 -4.86
N GLU A 36 -13.64 3.34 -4.40
CA GLU A 36 -13.71 4.50 -5.27
C GLU A 36 -12.50 4.62 -6.18
N ASN A 37 -11.31 4.36 -5.64
CA ASN A 37 -10.07 4.41 -6.44
C ASN A 37 -10.09 3.36 -7.54
N VAL A 38 -10.47 2.11 -7.20
CA VAL A 38 -10.53 1.02 -8.17
C VAL A 38 -11.55 1.31 -9.27
N ALA A 39 -12.68 1.90 -8.90
CA ALA A 39 -13.74 2.23 -9.87
C ALA A 39 -13.27 3.20 -10.97
N ARG A 40 -12.24 3.99 -10.69
CA ARG A 40 -11.70 4.99 -11.64
C ARG A 40 -10.52 4.48 -12.47
N TRP A 41 -10.06 3.26 -12.22
CA TRP A 41 -8.89 2.74 -12.93
C TRP A 41 -9.21 2.46 -14.41
N PRO A 42 -8.33 2.85 -15.33
CA PRO A 42 -8.51 2.58 -16.76
C PRO A 42 -8.21 1.15 -17.15
N ASN A 43 -7.33 0.46 -16.41
CA ASN A 43 -6.95 -0.92 -16.70
C ASN A 43 -8.03 -1.87 -16.17
N ARG A 44 -8.86 -2.39 -17.08
CA ARG A 44 -10.00 -3.24 -16.72
C ARG A 44 -9.59 -4.55 -16.05
N ARG A 45 -8.48 -5.13 -16.48
CA ARG A 45 -8.00 -6.38 -15.91
C ARG A 45 -7.60 -6.19 -14.45
N LEU A 46 -6.82 -5.16 -14.17
CA LEU A 46 -6.40 -4.83 -12.82
C LEU A 46 -7.58 -4.42 -11.96
N GLN A 47 -8.51 -3.66 -12.54
CA GLN A 47 -9.73 -3.26 -11.87
C GLN A 47 -10.55 -4.48 -11.41
N ALA A 48 -10.75 -5.45 -12.30
CA ALA A 48 -11.51 -6.66 -11.98
C ALA A 48 -10.81 -7.47 -10.88
N GLN A 49 -9.49 -7.57 -10.96
CA GLN A 49 -8.69 -8.27 -9.95
C GLN A 49 -8.86 -7.64 -8.58
N TRP A 50 -8.76 -6.31 -8.49
CA TRP A 50 -8.89 -5.61 -7.22
C TRP A 50 -10.33 -5.56 -6.72
N GLN A 51 -11.33 -5.55 -7.60
CA GLN A 51 -12.72 -5.69 -7.19
C GLN A 51 -12.94 -7.00 -6.45
N ARG A 52 -12.30 -8.08 -6.89
CA ARG A 52 -12.35 -9.38 -6.19
C ARG A 52 -11.65 -9.31 -4.83
N HIS A 53 -10.48 -8.68 -4.77
CA HIS A 53 -9.78 -8.50 -3.49
C HIS A 53 -10.63 -7.73 -2.49
N LEU A 54 -11.35 -6.71 -2.96
CA LEU A 54 -12.18 -5.86 -2.11
C LEU A 54 -13.45 -6.55 -1.61
N GLN A 55 -13.81 -7.71 -2.16
CA GLN A 55 -14.93 -8.50 -1.66
C GLN A 55 -14.56 -9.28 -0.39
N GLN A 56 -13.30 -9.42 -0.10
CA GLN A 56 -12.84 -10.09 1.10
C GLN A 56 -13.11 -9.24 2.36
N PRO A 57 -13.30 -9.87 3.52
CA PRO A 57 -13.33 -9.12 4.78
C PRO A 57 -12.03 -8.33 4.95
N TRP A 58 -12.13 -7.14 5.53
CA TRP A 58 -10.96 -6.27 5.71
C TRP A 58 -9.81 -6.98 6.44
N VAL A 59 -10.12 -7.79 7.44
CA VAL A 59 -9.09 -8.51 8.20
C VAL A 59 -8.25 -9.42 7.30
N GLU A 60 -8.86 -10.03 6.30
CA GLU A 60 -8.14 -10.89 5.35
C GLU A 60 -7.33 -10.06 4.35
N LEU A 61 -7.94 -9.01 3.81
CA LEU A 61 -7.27 -8.14 2.84
C LEU A 61 -6.05 -7.47 3.48
N ARG A 62 -6.19 -6.95 4.70
CA ARG A 62 -5.07 -6.29 5.36
C ARG A 62 -3.92 -7.26 5.64
N ALA A 63 -4.24 -8.50 5.99
CA ALA A 63 -3.21 -9.52 6.21
C ALA A 63 -2.41 -9.78 4.94
N GLN A 64 -3.08 -9.85 3.80
CA GLN A 64 -2.43 -10.04 2.50
C GLN A 64 -1.56 -8.84 2.13
N LEU A 65 -2.06 -7.63 2.36
CA LEU A 65 -1.33 -6.40 2.06
C LEU A 65 -0.07 -6.25 2.93
N LEU A 66 -0.07 -6.80 4.13
CA LEU A 66 1.04 -6.70 5.07
C LEU A 66 1.97 -7.92 5.02
N ALA A 67 1.64 -8.94 4.22
CA ALA A 67 2.42 -10.17 4.19
C ALA A 67 3.82 -9.95 3.61
N HIS A 68 4.81 -10.55 4.25
CA HIS A 68 6.20 -10.51 3.79
C HIS A 68 6.45 -11.66 2.80
N THR A 69 5.68 -11.64 1.70
CA THR A 69 5.72 -12.65 0.65
C THR A 69 5.79 -11.95 -0.70
N ASP A 70 6.13 -12.70 -1.75
CA ASP A 70 6.14 -12.17 -3.12
C ASP A 70 4.75 -11.71 -3.54
N GLU A 71 3.72 -12.46 -3.13
CA GLU A 71 2.33 -12.11 -3.42
C GLU A 71 1.94 -10.80 -2.72
N GLY A 72 2.36 -10.65 -1.45
CA GLY A 72 2.12 -9.42 -0.70
C GLY A 72 2.80 -8.22 -1.35
N ALA A 73 4.06 -8.40 -1.77
CA ALA A 73 4.81 -7.35 -2.45
C ALA A 73 4.14 -6.94 -3.76
N ALA A 74 3.66 -7.90 -4.53
CA ALA A 74 2.94 -7.63 -5.78
C ALA A 74 1.65 -6.86 -5.52
N MET A 75 0.89 -7.25 -4.51
CA MET A 75 -0.34 -6.54 -4.14
C MET A 75 -0.06 -5.10 -3.74
N ARG A 76 1.01 -4.88 -2.96
CA ARG A 76 1.36 -3.52 -2.51
C ARG A 76 1.67 -2.57 -3.66
N GLN A 77 2.26 -3.07 -4.75
CA GLN A 77 2.60 -2.24 -5.91
C GLN A 77 1.35 -1.64 -6.57
N ASP A 78 0.25 -2.37 -6.54
CA ASP A 78 -0.98 -1.96 -7.21
C ASP A 78 -2.08 -1.53 -6.24
N ALA A 79 -1.80 -1.48 -4.95
CA ALA A 79 -2.82 -1.23 -3.93
C ALA A 79 -3.48 0.15 -4.12
N PRO A 80 -4.83 0.20 -4.10
CA PRO A 80 -5.58 1.44 -4.35
C PRO A 80 -5.68 2.33 -3.11
N LEU A 81 -4.53 2.71 -2.56
CA LEU A 81 -4.44 3.43 -1.29
C LEU A 81 -4.28 4.95 -1.48
N GLY A 82 -4.40 5.47 -2.70
CA GLY A 82 -4.31 6.89 -2.95
C GLY A 82 -5.35 7.68 -2.14
N GLY A 83 -4.93 8.75 -1.50
CA GLY A 83 -5.82 9.58 -0.71
C GLY A 83 -6.04 9.15 0.73
N ILE A 84 -5.60 7.94 1.11
CA ILE A 84 -5.70 7.49 2.51
C ILE A 84 -4.77 8.30 3.41
N LEU A 85 -3.50 8.40 3.02
CA LEU A 85 -2.53 9.22 3.73
C LEU A 85 -2.57 10.65 3.19
N SER A 86 -2.46 11.62 4.09
CA SER A 86 -2.32 13.03 3.68
C SER A 86 -0.93 13.23 3.06
N PRO A 87 -0.73 14.29 2.25
CA PRO A 87 0.60 14.60 1.73
C PRO A 87 1.65 14.76 2.82
N ALA A 88 1.29 15.33 3.96
CA ALA A 88 2.20 15.50 5.09
C ALA A 88 2.62 14.16 5.70
N GLU A 89 1.66 13.26 5.88
CA GLU A 89 1.92 11.91 6.39
C GLU A 89 2.83 11.14 5.45
N ARG A 90 2.54 11.22 4.16
CA ARG A 90 3.33 10.55 3.13
C ARG A 90 4.76 11.08 3.09
N THR A 91 4.93 12.40 3.14
CA THR A 91 6.24 13.03 3.15
C THR A 91 7.05 12.60 4.37
N ARG A 92 6.42 12.54 5.54
CA ARG A 92 7.07 12.11 6.76
C ARG A 92 7.64 10.69 6.63
N ILE A 93 6.86 9.80 6.07
CA ILE A 93 7.29 8.41 5.86
C ILE A 93 8.43 8.34 4.87
N MET A 94 8.33 9.07 3.76
CA MET A 94 9.36 9.07 2.72
C MET A 94 10.68 9.64 3.24
N ARG A 95 10.64 10.56 4.19
CA ARG A 95 11.84 11.11 4.82
C ARG A 95 12.64 10.06 5.58
N GLU A 96 11.98 9.06 6.15
CA GLU A 96 12.66 7.96 6.84
C GLU A 96 13.64 7.28 5.91
N PHE A 97 13.24 7.04 4.66
CA PHE A 97 14.07 6.37 3.66
C PHE A 97 15.13 7.28 3.05
N SER A 98 14.78 8.55 2.82
CA SER A 98 15.75 9.51 2.31
C SER A 98 16.91 9.70 3.28
N HIS A 99 16.62 9.71 4.57
CA HIS A 99 17.62 9.85 5.60
C HIS A 99 18.56 8.65 5.61
N ASP A 100 18.00 7.44 5.51
CA ASP A 100 18.79 6.20 5.50
C ASP A 100 19.59 6.04 4.22
N ALA A 101 19.13 6.61 3.12
CA ALA A 101 19.77 6.49 1.81
C ALA A 101 20.94 7.44 1.62
N ARG A 102 21.16 8.37 2.54
CA ARG A 102 22.27 9.32 2.42
C ARG A 102 23.61 8.61 2.61
N PRO A 103 24.54 8.81 1.66
CA PRO A 103 25.90 8.34 1.89
C PRO A 103 26.48 9.06 3.09
N ALA A 104 27.21 8.31 3.86
CA ALA A 104 27.86 8.86 5.04
C ALA A 104 28.86 9.95 4.67
#